data_ca5d7b2a1393d2c80e7f2b5c22c5f71d
#
_entry.id   ca5d7b2a1393d2c80e7f2b5c22c5f71d
#
_cell.length_a   1.000
_cell.length_b   1.000
_cell.length_c   1.000
_cell.angle_alpha   90.00
_cell.angle_beta   90.00
_cell.angle_gamma   90.00
#
_symmetry.space_group_name_H-M   'P 1'
#
loop_
_entity.id
_entity.type
_entity.pdbx_description
1 polymer ?
#
loop_
_entity_poly.entity_id
_entity_poly.type
_entity_poly.pdbx_seq_one_letter_code
_entity_poly.pdbx_strand_id
1 'polypeptide(L)' 'MEKNKQLKIIQAINTEMDALERERNIYLNLLCEDISGDTEEFILLSLREINEDIVYLEGLQEEVLNGTEDNS' A
#
# COMPACT_ATOMS: atom_id res chain seq x y z
N MET A 1 17.46 -3.24 -15.67
CA MET A 1 17.59 -3.63 -14.24
C MET A 1 17.86 -5.13 -14.15
N GLU A 2 18.75 -5.53 -13.27
CA GLU A 2 19.00 -6.95 -13.06
C GLU A 2 17.76 -7.63 -12.47
N LYS A 3 17.54 -8.86 -12.90
CA LYS A 3 16.39 -9.64 -12.45
C LYS A 3 16.35 -9.83 -10.93
N ASN A 4 17.50 -10.08 -10.32
CA ASN A 4 17.57 -10.26 -8.87
C ASN A 4 17.22 -8.99 -8.10
N LYS A 5 17.69 -7.84 -8.59
CA LYS A 5 17.35 -6.56 -7.98
C LYS A 5 15.88 -6.24 -8.16
N GLN A 6 15.35 -6.55 -9.33
CA GLN A 6 13.93 -6.37 -9.62
C GLN A 6 13.07 -7.17 -8.65
N LEU A 7 13.42 -8.45 -8.43
CA LEU A 7 12.69 -9.31 -7.52
C LEU A 7 12.73 -8.79 -6.09
N LYS A 8 13.89 -8.30 -5.65
CA LYS A 8 14.02 -7.74 -4.30
C LYS A 8 13.14 -6.51 -4.12
N ILE A 9 13.10 -5.64 -5.11
CA ILE A 9 12.26 -4.45 -5.06
C ILE A 9 10.80 -4.85 -5.02
N ILE A 10 10.39 -5.79 -5.85
CA ILE A 10 9.00 -6.28 -5.86
C ILE A 10 8.63 -6.89 -4.50
N GLN A 11 9.52 -7.67 -3.91
CA GLN A 11 9.28 -8.26 -2.59
C GLN A 11 9.11 -7.18 -1.52
N ALA A 12 9.95 -6.15 -1.56
CA ALA A 12 9.85 -5.03 -0.62
C ALA A 12 8.52 -4.30 -0.77
N ILE A 13 8.10 -4.05 -2.01
CA ILE A 13 6.83 -3.40 -2.30
C ILE A 13 5.67 -4.24 -1.78
N ASN A 14 5.69 -5.55 -2.04
CA ASN A 14 4.64 -6.46 -1.60
C ASN A 14 4.56 -6.50 -0.06
N THR A 15 5.69 -6.51 0.61
CA THR A 15 5.72 -6.50 2.08
C THR A 15 5.09 -5.23 2.62
N GLU A 16 5.42 -4.09 2.03
CA GLU A 16 4.84 -2.81 2.43
C GLU A 16 3.34 -2.78 2.18
N MET A 17 2.90 -3.26 1.02
CA MET A 17 1.48 -3.32 0.69
C MET A 17 0.71 -4.21 1.66
N ASP A 18 1.28 -5.36 2.03
CA ASP A 18 0.65 -6.26 3.00
C ASP A 18 0.49 -5.57 4.37
N ALA A 19 1.50 -4.82 4.79
CA ALA A 19 1.44 -4.08 6.05
C ALA A 19 0.33 -3.01 5.99
N LEU A 20 0.23 -2.30 4.89
CA LEU A 20 -0.80 -1.28 4.70
C LEU A 20 -2.20 -1.89 4.67
N GLU A 21 -2.36 -3.03 4.03
CA GLU A 21 -3.65 -3.72 3.99
C GLU A 21 -4.08 -4.19 5.37
N ARG A 22 -3.15 -4.69 6.18
CA ARG A 22 -3.45 -5.09 7.56
C ARG A 22 -3.87 -3.88 8.39
N GLU A 23 -3.17 -2.77 8.25
CA GLU A 23 -3.51 -1.54 8.93
C GLU A 23 -4.90 -1.05 8.51
N ARG A 24 -5.18 -1.09 7.21
CA ARG A 24 -6.49 -0.73 6.68
C ARG A 24 -7.60 -1.57 7.33
N ASN A 25 -7.38 -2.87 7.44
CA ASN A 25 -8.37 -3.77 8.02
C ASN A 25 -8.62 -3.46 9.49
N ILE A 26 -7.59 -3.08 10.24
CA ILE A 26 -7.74 -2.66 11.63
C ILE A 26 -8.64 -1.43 11.71
N TYR A 27 -8.38 -0.43 10.88
CA TYR A 27 -9.20 0.79 10.86
C TYR A 27 -10.64 0.52 10.43
N LEU A 28 -10.85 -0.35 9.44
CA LEU A 28 -12.19 -0.72 9.02
C LEU A 28 -12.96 -1.41 10.13
N ASN A 29 -12.30 -2.26 10.90
CA ASN A 29 -12.93 -2.91 12.05
C ASN A 29 -13.29 -1.90 13.14
N LEU A 30 -12.44 -0.91 13.36
CA LEU A 30 -12.72 0.14 14.34
C LEU A 30 -13.93 0.98 13.96
N LEU A 31 -14.15 1.20 12.65
CA LEU A 31 -15.32 1.95 12.18
C LEU A 31 -16.64 1.22 12.47
N CYS A 32 -16.59 -0.09 12.67
CA CYS A 32 -17.78 -0.87 13.01
C CYS A 32 -18.17 -0.74 14.49
N GLU A 33 -17.33 -0.10 15.29
CA GLU A 33 -17.57 0.08 16.72
C GLU A 33 -18.18 1.46 16.99
N ASP A 34 -18.72 1.61 18.19
CA ASP A 34 -19.30 2.88 18.63
C ASP A 34 -18.17 3.83 19.05
N ILE A 35 -17.73 4.67 18.13
CA ILE A 35 -16.61 5.59 18.35
C ILE A 35 -17.09 7.04 18.24
N SER A 36 -16.29 7.96 18.80
CA SER A 36 -16.58 9.38 18.73
C SER A 36 -16.40 9.91 17.30
N GLY A 37 -17.07 11.03 16.99
CA GLY A 37 -16.95 11.66 15.69
C GLY A 37 -15.51 12.05 15.33
N ASP A 38 -14.75 12.53 16.31
CA ASP A 38 -13.36 12.92 16.09
C ASP A 38 -12.49 11.70 15.74
N THR A 39 -12.72 10.59 16.43
CA THR A 39 -12.00 9.34 16.15
C THR A 39 -12.37 8.81 14.78
N GLU A 40 -13.66 8.86 14.44
CA GLU A 40 -14.13 8.44 13.12
C GLU A 40 -13.46 9.24 12.02
N GLU A 41 -13.39 10.57 12.18
CA GLU A 41 -12.76 11.44 11.21
C GLU A 41 -11.28 11.09 11.03
N PHE A 42 -10.57 10.87 12.14
CA PHE A 42 -9.18 10.46 12.10
C PHE A 42 -9.00 9.15 11.32
N ILE A 43 -9.87 8.17 11.59
CA ILE A 43 -9.81 6.86 10.91
C ILE A 43 -10.07 7.02 9.42
N LEU A 44 -11.04 7.83 9.04
CA LEU A 44 -11.36 8.04 7.62
C LEU A 44 -10.19 8.69 6.88
N LEU A 45 -9.52 9.67 7.52
CA LEU A 45 -8.34 10.30 6.93
C LEU A 45 -7.20 9.31 6.80
N SER A 46 -7.00 8.47 7.81
CA SER A 46 -5.96 7.44 7.78
C SER A 46 -6.21 6.42 6.67
N LEU A 47 -7.46 6.00 6.49
CA LEU A 47 -7.84 5.08 5.43
C LEU A 47 -7.58 5.68 4.06
N ARG A 48 -7.84 6.96 3.90
CA ARG A 48 -7.59 7.66 2.64
C ARG A 48 -6.09 7.65 2.32
N GLU A 49 -5.26 7.96 3.31
CA GLU A 49 -3.81 7.95 3.12
C GLU A 49 -3.29 6.55 2.79
N ILE A 50 -3.80 5.54 3.48
CA ILE A 50 -3.42 4.16 3.22
C ILE A 50 -3.76 3.76 1.78
N ASN A 51 -4.96 4.10 1.33
CA ASN A 51 -5.38 3.78 -0.04
C ASN A 51 -4.51 4.50 -1.07
N GLU A 52 -4.15 5.76 -0.83
CA GLU A 52 -3.26 6.50 -1.71
C GLU A 52 -1.89 5.85 -1.78
N ASP A 53 -1.37 5.40 -0.65
CA ASP A 53 -0.07 4.74 -0.59
C ASP A 53 -0.09 3.41 -1.32
N ILE A 54 -1.17 2.65 -1.19
CA ILE A 54 -1.32 1.37 -1.89
C ILE A 54 -1.31 1.61 -3.40
N VAL A 55 -2.06 2.58 -3.87
CA VAL A 55 -2.10 2.92 -5.31
C VAL A 55 -0.72 3.34 -5.81
N TYR A 56 -0.01 4.13 -5.01
CA TYR A 56 1.35 4.54 -5.34
C TYR A 56 2.28 3.33 -5.46
N LEU A 57 2.21 2.41 -4.50
CA LEU A 57 3.05 1.22 -4.51
C LEU A 57 2.72 0.29 -5.68
N GLU A 58 1.44 0.18 -6.03
CA GLU A 58 1.04 -0.58 -7.22
C GLU A 58 1.65 0.01 -8.48
N GLY A 59 1.68 1.33 -8.57
CA GLY A 59 2.31 2.02 -9.69
C GLY A 59 3.81 1.76 -9.76
N LEU A 60 4.49 1.79 -8.60
CA LEU A 60 5.91 1.47 -8.54
C LEU A 60 6.19 0.03 -8.96
N GLN A 61 5.36 -0.89 -8.51
CA GLN A 61 5.50 -2.30 -8.87
C GLN A 61 5.41 -2.48 -10.39
N GLU A 62 4.45 -1.80 -10.99
CA GLU A 62 4.27 -1.86 -12.44
C GLU A 62 5.49 -1.27 -13.16
N GLU A 63 6.00 -0.15 -12.70
CA GLU A 63 7.20 0.47 -13.27
C GLU A 63 8.41 -0.46 -13.18
N VAL A 64 8.59 -1.11 -12.05
CA VAL A 64 9.72 -2.03 -11.87
C VAL A 64 9.59 -3.22 -12.82
N LEU A 65 8.37 -3.76 -12.98
CA LEU A 65 8.13 -4.87 -13.89
C LEU A 65 8.36 -4.46 -15.35
N ASN A 66 7.96 -3.27 -15.71
CA ASN A 66 8.12 -2.78 -17.09
C ASN A 66 9.54 -2.29 -17.37
N GLY A 67 10.28 -1.92 -16.34
CA GLY A 67 11.62 -1.40 -16.47
C GLY A 67 12.61 -2.35 -17.13
N THR A 68 12.34 -3.65 -17.07
CA THR A 68 13.20 -4.64 -17.72
C THR A 68 13.02 -4.64 -19.24
N GLU A 69 11.88 -4.18 -19.70
CA GLU A 69 11.58 -4.14 -21.15
C GLU A 69 12.21 -2.93 -21.83
N ASP A 70 12.34 -1.84 -21.08
CA ASP A 70 12.85 -0.59 -21.61
C ASP A 70 14.33 -0.64 -21.97
N ASN A 71 15.05 -1.61 -21.46
CA ASN A 71 16.48 -1.78 -21.70
C ASN A 71 16.80 -2.66 -22.90
N SER A 72 15.79 -3.16 -23.52
CA SER A 72 15.96 -4.04 -24.68
C SER A 72 16.26 -3.29 -25.95
#